data_7e3b6c4015bd5f226a37a003b0e71d74
#
_entry.id   7e3b6c4015bd5f226a37a003b0e71d74
#
_cell.length_a   1.000
_cell.length_b   1.000
_cell.length_c   1.000
_cell.angle_alpha   90.00
_cell.angle_beta   90.00
_cell.angle_gamma   90.00
#
_symmetry.space_group_name_H-M   'P 1'
#
loop_
_entity.id
_entity.type
_entity.pdbx_description
1 polymer ?
#
loop_
_entity_poly.entity_id
_entity_poly.type
_entity_poly.pdbx_seq_one_letter_code
_entity_poly.pdbx_strand_id
1 'polypeptide(L)'
;MDNNIRNLKTMLFESGIEKSEAQAEIDFILKYVLNIKFEDIILGKKIDDNLFEKAFEIVKKRATTKQPLMQILGFTIFMDNKFLVSKDTLIPRVETELLIKTCQHLVNKNSKVLDIGCGTGIISIMLNKLTNCNVDSCDISSEALKIAKANSQNLNTNVKFFKSDLFENIQDKYDLIVSNPPYIPIKEMEKLQKEVKDFEPHQALFANDEQGIDFYKKIIQNSRKFLNKSGFLAFEIGINQSILVEDLFLSNNFQNVKIYKDLNNIERVITAQKL
;
A
#
# COMPACT_ATOMS: atom_id res chain seq x y z
N MET A 1 -7.97 -9.95 31.43
CA MET A 1 -7.29 -10.37 30.17
C MET A 1 -6.75 -11.76 30.38
N ASP A 2 -7.08 -12.69 29.49
CA ASP A 2 -6.66 -14.09 29.58
C ASP A 2 -5.11 -14.15 29.67
N ASN A 3 -4.57 -14.97 30.60
CA ASN A 3 -3.13 -15.11 30.77
C ASN A 3 -2.44 -15.56 29.47
N ASN A 4 -3.10 -16.34 28.66
CA ASN A 4 -2.63 -16.82 27.37
C ASN A 4 -2.39 -15.66 26.39
N ILE A 5 -3.33 -14.70 26.25
CA ILE A 5 -3.17 -13.52 25.40
C ILE A 5 -2.01 -12.65 25.90
N ARG A 6 -1.91 -12.49 27.23
CA ARG A 6 -0.77 -11.73 27.83
C ARG A 6 0.55 -12.36 27.45
N ASN A 7 0.66 -13.69 27.52
CA ASN A 7 1.89 -14.41 27.18
C ASN A 7 2.27 -14.23 25.70
N LEU A 8 1.32 -14.32 24.76
CA LEU A 8 1.56 -14.08 23.34
C LEU A 8 2.11 -12.66 23.09
N LYS A 9 1.51 -11.67 23.75
CA LYS A 9 1.95 -10.27 23.65
C LYS A 9 3.35 -10.07 24.23
N THR A 10 3.63 -10.70 25.38
CA THR A 10 4.96 -10.64 26.01
C THR A 10 6.02 -11.25 25.09
N MET A 11 5.73 -12.37 24.43
CA MET A 11 6.64 -13.02 23.48
C MET A 11 7.02 -12.09 22.32
N LEU A 12 6.07 -11.35 21.73
CA LEU A 12 6.35 -10.35 20.69
C LEU A 12 7.23 -9.22 21.25
N PHE A 13 6.86 -8.67 22.39
CA PHE A 13 7.60 -7.58 23.03
C PHE A 13 9.05 -7.99 23.38
N GLU A 14 9.25 -9.13 24.01
CA GLU A 14 10.59 -9.65 24.36
C GLU A 14 11.44 -9.96 23.11
N SER A 15 10.78 -10.20 21.98
CA SER A 15 11.45 -10.35 20.71
C SER A 15 11.93 -9.02 20.08
N GLY A 16 11.61 -7.86 20.69
CA GLY A 16 12.03 -6.53 20.25
C GLY A 16 10.98 -5.79 19.38
N ILE A 17 9.74 -6.31 19.31
CA ILE A 17 8.61 -5.58 18.67
C ILE A 17 8.09 -4.58 19.70
N GLU A 18 7.80 -3.35 19.26
CA GLU A 18 7.26 -2.33 20.15
C GLU A 18 5.93 -2.75 20.79
N LYS A 19 5.69 -2.28 22.01
CA LYS A 19 4.52 -2.69 22.81
C LYS A 19 3.18 -2.36 22.14
N SER A 20 3.10 -1.21 21.49
CA SER A 20 1.92 -0.77 20.71
C SER A 20 1.68 -1.68 19.50
N GLU A 21 2.75 -2.00 18.79
CA GLU A 21 2.72 -2.89 17.62
C GLU A 21 2.38 -4.32 18.03
N ALA A 22 3.01 -4.86 19.08
CA ALA A 22 2.68 -6.17 19.63
C ALA A 22 1.20 -6.29 20.01
N GLN A 23 0.60 -5.21 20.58
CA GLN A 23 -0.83 -5.18 20.87
C GLN A 23 -1.66 -5.24 19.58
N ALA A 24 -1.34 -4.40 18.61
CA ALA A 24 -2.07 -4.34 17.33
C ALA A 24 -1.99 -5.66 16.57
N GLU A 25 -0.82 -6.33 16.55
CA GLU A 25 -0.64 -7.64 15.94
C GLU A 25 -1.48 -8.73 16.62
N ILE A 26 -1.53 -8.75 17.95
CA ILE A 26 -2.38 -9.70 18.68
C ILE A 26 -3.86 -9.42 18.41
N ASP A 27 -4.29 -8.16 18.44
CA ASP A 27 -5.68 -7.79 18.15
C ASP A 27 -6.07 -8.19 16.72
N PHE A 28 -5.16 -8.04 15.76
CA PHE A 28 -5.35 -8.49 14.39
C PHE A 28 -5.52 -10.02 14.30
N ILE A 29 -4.66 -10.78 14.96
CA ILE A 29 -4.76 -12.26 15.00
C ILE A 29 -6.09 -12.68 15.61
N LEU A 30 -6.46 -12.14 16.76
CA LEU A 30 -7.71 -12.47 17.42
C LEU A 30 -8.92 -12.19 16.53
N LYS A 31 -8.98 -11.01 15.94
CA LYS A 31 -10.12 -10.56 15.13
C LYS A 31 -10.20 -11.27 13.77
N TYR A 32 -9.10 -11.28 13.00
CA TYR A 32 -9.15 -11.67 11.59
C TYR A 32 -8.68 -13.10 11.30
N VAL A 33 -7.96 -13.72 12.24
CA VAL A 33 -7.47 -15.09 12.07
C VAL A 33 -8.30 -16.08 12.89
N LEU A 34 -8.63 -15.70 14.13
CA LEU A 34 -9.38 -16.55 15.04
C LEU A 34 -10.89 -16.21 15.08
N ASN A 35 -11.29 -15.10 14.47
CA ASN A 35 -12.67 -14.60 14.48
C ASN A 35 -13.24 -14.42 15.90
N ILE A 36 -12.40 -13.96 16.84
CA ILE A 36 -12.77 -13.67 18.22
C ILE A 36 -13.11 -12.18 18.34
N LYS A 37 -14.28 -11.88 18.88
CA LYS A 37 -14.70 -10.51 19.14
C LYS A 37 -14.02 -9.97 20.40
N PHE A 38 -13.66 -8.70 20.36
CA PHE A 38 -13.02 -8.02 21.50
C PHE A 38 -13.91 -8.03 22.76
N GLU A 39 -15.23 -7.96 22.58
CA GLU A 39 -16.22 -8.05 23.66
C GLU A 39 -16.15 -9.41 24.37
N ASP A 40 -15.96 -10.51 23.63
CA ASP A 40 -15.81 -11.85 24.21
C ASP A 40 -14.59 -11.93 25.14
N ILE A 41 -13.50 -11.23 24.78
CA ILE A 41 -12.27 -11.20 25.59
C ILE A 41 -12.49 -10.39 26.87
N ILE A 42 -13.19 -9.25 26.79
CA ILE A 42 -13.51 -8.40 27.95
C ILE A 42 -14.42 -9.18 28.91
N LEU A 43 -15.38 -9.92 28.41
CA LEU A 43 -16.29 -10.76 29.19
C LEU A 43 -15.63 -12.03 29.77
N GLY A 44 -14.32 -12.20 29.56
CA GLY A 44 -13.56 -13.32 30.13
C GLY A 44 -13.82 -14.68 29.48
N LYS A 45 -14.35 -14.69 28.25
CA LYS A 45 -14.56 -15.92 27.50
C LYS A 45 -13.19 -16.54 27.20
N LYS A 46 -13.03 -17.81 27.58
CA LYS A 46 -11.79 -18.54 27.31
C LYS A 46 -11.66 -18.83 25.83
N ILE A 47 -10.43 -18.67 25.31
CA ILE A 47 -10.08 -19.08 23.96
C ILE A 47 -9.94 -20.61 23.96
N ASP A 48 -10.52 -21.26 22.97
CA ASP A 48 -10.35 -22.67 22.72
C ASP A 48 -8.87 -23.04 22.54
N ASP A 49 -8.43 -24.18 23.08
CA ASP A 49 -7.01 -24.57 23.07
C ASP A 49 -6.45 -24.71 21.63
N ASN A 50 -7.25 -25.18 20.66
CA ASN A 50 -6.81 -25.28 19.27
C ASN A 50 -6.64 -23.90 18.63
N LEU A 51 -7.53 -22.94 18.95
CA LEU A 51 -7.39 -21.56 18.50
C LEU A 51 -6.18 -20.87 19.14
N PHE A 52 -5.94 -21.17 20.42
CA PHE A 52 -4.74 -20.65 21.09
C PHE A 52 -3.47 -21.20 20.46
N GLU A 53 -3.39 -22.50 20.19
CA GLU A 53 -2.22 -23.12 19.55
C GLU A 53 -1.95 -22.51 18.17
N LYS A 54 -3.00 -22.26 17.38
CA LYS A 54 -2.89 -21.57 16.09
C LYS A 54 -2.29 -20.16 16.24
N ALA A 55 -2.76 -19.38 17.23
CA ALA A 55 -2.20 -18.05 17.51
C ALA A 55 -0.75 -18.14 17.97
N PHE A 56 -0.45 -19.12 18.84
CA PHE A 56 0.89 -19.34 19.37
C PHE A 56 1.90 -19.63 18.26
N GLU A 57 1.61 -20.51 17.32
CA GLU A 57 2.51 -20.82 16.19
C GLU A 57 2.74 -19.59 15.29
N ILE A 58 1.72 -18.77 15.02
CA ILE A 58 1.87 -17.51 14.28
C ILE A 58 2.78 -16.55 15.02
N VAL A 59 2.52 -16.32 16.30
CA VAL A 59 3.29 -15.39 17.16
C VAL A 59 4.71 -15.88 17.32
N LYS A 60 4.93 -17.17 17.54
CA LYS A 60 6.26 -17.78 17.63
C LYS A 60 7.05 -17.59 16.33
N LYS A 61 6.44 -17.83 15.18
CA LYS A 61 7.08 -17.55 13.89
C LYS A 61 7.45 -16.08 13.75
N ARG A 62 6.53 -15.15 14.06
CA ARG A 62 6.76 -13.69 14.02
C ARG A 62 7.91 -13.30 14.95
N ALA A 63 7.90 -13.76 16.19
CA ALA A 63 8.92 -13.45 17.19
C ALA A 63 10.33 -13.96 16.80
N THR A 64 10.40 -15.17 16.22
CA THR A 64 11.69 -15.80 15.88
C THR A 64 12.27 -15.33 14.57
N THR A 65 11.45 -15.18 13.52
CA THR A 65 11.93 -14.83 12.17
C THR A 65 12.01 -13.35 11.91
N LYS A 66 11.27 -12.53 12.65
CA LYS A 66 11.03 -11.10 12.39
C LYS A 66 10.30 -10.82 11.06
N GLN A 67 9.78 -11.85 10.40
CA GLN A 67 8.97 -11.67 9.21
C GLN A 67 7.68 -10.89 9.57
N PRO A 68 7.29 -9.85 8.79
CA PRO A 68 6.07 -9.10 9.04
C PRO A 68 4.84 -10.00 9.20
N LEU A 69 3.98 -9.72 10.18
CA LEU A 69 2.81 -10.53 10.47
C LEU A 69 1.93 -10.75 9.22
N MET A 70 1.71 -9.70 8.44
CA MET A 70 0.86 -9.78 7.25
C MET A 70 1.42 -10.74 6.20
N GLN A 71 2.75 -10.82 6.05
CA GLN A 71 3.39 -11.81 5.16
C GLN A 71 3.29 -13.24 5.73
N ILE A 72 3.38 -13.41 7.06
CA ILE A 72 3.17 -14.72 7.69
C ILE A 72 1.76 -15.22 7.45
N LEU A 73 0.77 -14.32 7.53
CA LEU A 73 -0.64 -14.61 7.30
C LEU A 73 -1.01 -14.71 5.82
N GLY A 74 -0.22 -14.09 4.92
CA GLY A 74 -0.51 -14.01 3.49
C GLY A 74 -1.62 -13.02 3.13
N PHE A 75 -2.10 -12.21 4.06
CA PHE A 75 -3.12 -11.18 3.80
C PHE A 75 -3.03 -10.01 4.78
N THR A 76 -3.64 -8.90 4.39
CA THR A 76 -3.94 -7.74 5.25
C THR A 76 -5.38 -7.29 5.07
N ILE A 77 -5.84 -6.41 5.97
CA ILE A 77 -7.13 -5.73 5.84
C ILE A 77 -6.85 -4.25 5.53
N PHE A 78 -7.48 -3.76 4.46
CA PHE A 78 -7.34 -2.38 4.02
C PHE A 78 -8.70 -1.85 3.57
N MET A 79 -9.13 -0.70 4.11
CA MET A 79 -10.48 -0.14 3.89
C MET A 79 -11.57 -1.22 4.01
N ASP A 80 -11.54 -1.99 5.10
CA ASP A 80 -12.45 -3.11 5.41
C ASP A 80 -12.47 -4.26 4.38
N ASN A 81 -11.49 -4.33 3.49
CA ASN A 81 -11.37 -5.40 2.50
C ASN A 81 -10.12 -6.24 2.76
N LYS A 82 -10.23 -7.55 2.54
CA LYS A 82 -9.11 -8.48 2.65
C LYS A 82 -8.31 -8.49 1.35
N PHE A 83 -7.02 -8.15 1.45
CA PHE A 83 -6.06 -8.20 0.36
C PHE A 83 -5.00 -9.25 0.62
N LEU A 84 -4.71 -10.09 -0.36
CA LEU A 84 -3.56 -10.99 -0.33
C LEU A 84 -2.28 -10.16 -0.46
N VAL A 85 -1.28 -10.57 0.30
CA VAL A 85 0.09 -10.02 0.24
C VAL A 85 1.10 -11.16 0.17
N SER A 86 2.28 -10.87 -0.36
CA SER A 86 3.40 -11.82 -0.41
C SER A 86 4.72 -11.09 -0.19
N LYS A 87 5.82 -11.84 -0.15
CA LYS A 87 7.16 -11.27 -0.11
C LYS A 87 7.51 -10.43 -1.37
N ASP A 88 6.75 -10.58 -2.45
CA ASP A 88 6.97 -9.93 -3.73
C ASP A 88 6.16 -8.64 -3.90
N THR A 89 5.41 -8.25 -2.86
CA THR A 89 4.59 -7.03 -2.86
C THR A 89 4.86 -6.20 -1.61
N LEU A 90 4.81 -4.87 -1.77
CA LEU A 90 4.76 -3.98 -0.61
C LEU A 90 3.51 -4.29 0.21
N ILE A 91 3.66 -4.39 1.53
CA ILE A 91 2.49 -4.48 2.42
C ILE A 91 1.76 -3.14 2.38
N PRO A 92 0.46 -3.10 2.05
CA PRO A 92 -0.31 -1.88 2.01
C PRO A 92 -0.18 -1.03 3.28
N ARG A 93 0.08 0.26 3.11
CA ARG A 93 0.21 1.23 4.20
C ARG A 93 -1.09 2.02 4.34
N VAL A 94 -1.45 2.38 5.57
CA VAL A 94 -2.68 3.13 5.86
C VAL A 94 -2.69 4.50 5.16
N GLU A 95 -1.53 5.10 4.95
CA GLU A 95 -1.35 6.38 4.27
C GLU A 95 -1.87 6.36 2.83
N THR A 96 -1.81 5.19 2.15
CA THR A 96 -2.33 5.01 0.79
C THR A 96 -3.85 5.19 0.70
N GLU A 97 -4.58 5.09 1.84
CA GLU A 97 -6.00 5.43 1.87
C GLU A 97 -6.25 6.90 1.47
N LEU A 98 -5.35 7.81 1.86
CA LEU A 98 -5.48 9.23 1.50
C LEU A 98 -5.36 9.43 -0.01
N LEU A 99 -4.44 8.73 -0.68
CA LEU A 99 -4.31 8.77 -2.13
C LEU A 99 -5.60 8.29 -2.81
N ILE A 100 -6.15 7.16 -2.38
CA ILE A 100 -7.39 6.61 -2.93
C ILE A 100 -8.57 7.58 -2.69
N LYS A 101 -8.73 8.09 -1.47
CA LYS A 101 -9.77 9.06 -1.10
C LYS A 101 -9.65 10.36 -1.88
N THR A 102 -8.43 10.82 -2.17
CA THR A 102 -8.20 12.00 -3.01
C THR A 102 -8.58 11.71 -4.46
N CYS A 103 -8.11 10.60 -5.02
CA CYS A 103 -8.34 10.23 -6.40
C CYS A 103 -9.82 9.94 -6.72
N GLN A 104 -10.59 9.37 -5.77
CA GLN A 104 -12.02 9.10 -5.98
C GLN A 104 -12.84 10.35 -6.30
N HIS A 105 -12.40 11.54 -5.86
CA HIS A 105 -13.05 12.81 -6.16
C HIS A 105 -12.65 13.41 -7.52
N LEU A 106 -11.61 12.84 -8.16
CA LEU A 106 -11.11 13.28 -9.47
C LEU A 106 -11.70 12.46 -10.64
N VAL A 107 -12.38 11.35 -10.33
CA VAL A 107 -12.89 10.40 -11.33
C VAL A 107 -14.36 10.07 -11.10
N ASN A 108 -14.99 9.51 -12.13
CA ASN A 108 -16.37 9.00 -12.11
C ASN A 108 -16.44 7.70 -12.93
N LYS A 109 -17.63 7.10 -13.04
CA LYS A 109 -17.83 5.82 -13.73
C LYS A 109 -17.41 5.80 -15.22
N ASN A 110 -17.30 6.95 -15.87
CA ASN A 110 -16.89 7.05 -17.27
C ASN A 110 -15.38 7.30 -17.42
N SER A 111 -14.70 7.60 -16.31
CA SER A 111 -13.27 7.91 -16.34
C SER A 111 -12.43 6.67 -16.60
N LYS A 112 -11.32 6.88 -17.28
CA LYS A 112 -10.27 5.87 -17.48
C LYS A 112 -9.06 6.22 -16.62
N VAL A 113 -8.63 5.28 -15.79
CA VAL A 113 -7.55 5.44 -14.81
C VAL A 113 -6.40 4.50 -15.15
N LEU A 114 -5.16 4.97 -15.00
CA LEU A 114 -3.96 4.14 -15.04
C LEU A 114 -3.29 4.15 -13.66
N ASP A 115 -3.08 2.97 -13.09
CA ASP A 115 -2.29 2.77 -11.87
C ASP A 115 -0.91 2.20 -12.25
N ILE A 116 0.16 2.93 -11.94
CA ILE A 116 1.54 2.57 -12.28
C ILE A 116 2.26 2.06 -11.04
N GLY A 117 2.83 0.84 -11.10
CA GLY A 117 3.48 0.19 -9.97
C GLY A 117 2.46 -0.32 -8.97
N CYS A 118 1.51 -1.12 -9.43
CA CYS A 118 0.31 -1.44 -8.66
C CYS A 118 0.54 -2.35 -7.44
N GLY A 119 1.66 -3.07 -7.36
CA GLY A 119 1.94 -3.99 -6.26
C GLY A 119 0.82 -4.99 -6.01
N THR A 120 0.13 -4.88 -4.88
CA THR A 120 -1.03 -5.72 -4.52
C THR A 120 -2.31 -5.39 -5.29
N GLY A 121 -2.31 -4.33 -6.11
CA GLY A 121 -3.47 -3.82 -6.82
C GLY A 121 -4.40 -2.96 -5.96
N ILE A 122 -3.96 -2.55 -4.78
CA ILE A 122 -4.84 -1.91 -3.80
C ILE A 122 -5.45 -0.60 -4.29
N ILE A 123 -4.68 0.27 -4.97
CA ILE A 123 -5.15 1.55 -5.49
C ILE A 123 -6.17 1.31 -6.60
N SER A 124 -5.80 0.53 -7.59
CA SER A 124 -6.65 0.23 -8.76
C SER A 124 -7.95 -0.47 -8.38
N ILE A 125 -7.88 -1.48 -7.50
CA ILE A 125 -9.05 -2.24 -7.03
C ILE A 125 -10.00 -1.34 -6.25
N MET A 126 -9.46 -0.54 -5.31
CA MET A 126 -10.31 0.33 -4.49
C MET A 126 -10.92 1.48 -5.31
N LEU A 127 -10.19 2.08 -6.26
CA LEU A 127 -10.78 3.08 -7.16
C LEU A 127 -11.89 2.48 -8.01
N ASN A 128 -11.68 1.31 -8.62
CA ASN A 128 -12.75 0.63 -9.37
C ASN A 128 -13.96 0.34 -8.48
N LYS A 129 -13.75 -0.18 -7.25
CA LYS A 129 -14.82 -0.52 -6.32
C LYS A 129 -15.63 0.69 -5.84
N LEU A 130 -14.97 1.82 -5.57
CA LEU A 130 -15.61 3.02 -5.03
C LEU A 130 -16.31 3.87 -6.10
N THR A 131 -15.82 3.88 -7.33
CA THR A 131 -16.27 4.82 -8.36
C THR A 131 -16.86 4.15 -9.61
N ASN A 132 -16.69 2.82 -9.75
CA ASN A 132 -16.99 2.04 -10.96
C ASN A 132 -16.26 2.57 -12.22
N CYS A 133 -15.13 3.29 -12.08
CA CYS A 133 -14.33 3.74 -13.21
C CYS A 133 -13.61 2.58 -13.89
N ASN A 134 -13.18 2.78 -15.15
CA ASN A 134 -12.38 1.80 -15.86
C ASN A 134 -10.91 1.94 -15.44
N VAL A 135 -10.29 0.88 -14.94
CA VAL A 135 -8.92 0.92 -14.45
C VAL A 135 -8.05 -0.06 -15.23
N ASP A 136 -7.01 0.49 -15.85
CA ASP A 136 -5.83 -0.23 -16.32
C ASP A 136 -4.74 -0.11 -15.24
N SER A 137 -4.00 -1.18 -15.00
CA SER A 137 -3.05 -1.25 -13.90
C SER A 137 -1.82 -2.03 -14.31
N CYS A 138 -0.64 -1.48 -14.08
CA CYS A 138 0.59 -2.12 -14.50
C CYS A 138 1.64 -2.21 -13.39
N ASP A 139 2.49 -3.20 -13.54
CA ASP A 139 3.66 -3.40 -12.69
C ASP A 139 4.79 -4.05 -13.51
N ILE A 140 6.02 -3.82 -13.11
CA ILE A 140 7.18 -4.48 -13.71
C ILE A 140 7.32 -5.92 -13.21
N SER A 141 6.84 -6.20 -11.99
CA SER A 141 6.87 -7.49 -11.33
C SER A 141 5.71 -8.38 -11.76
N SER A 142 6.03 -9.49 -12.42
CA SER A 142 5.01 -10.50 -12.76
C SER A 142 4.41 -11.17 -11.53
N GLU A 143 5.16 -11.28 -10.44
CA GLU A 143 4.67 -11.86 -9.19
C GLU A 143 3.69 -10.92 -8.48
N ALA A 144 3.98 -9.61 -8.45
CA ALA A 144 3.03 -8.61 -7.96
C ALA A 144 1.72 -8.65 -8.75
N LEU A 145 1.79 -8.74 -10.08
CA LEU A 145 0.60 -8.86 -10.94
C LEU A 145 -0.23 -10.11 -10.67
N LYS A 146 0.37 -11.23 -10.27
CA LYS A 146 -0.39 -12.43 -9.85
C LYS A 146 -1.21 -12.14 -8.60
N ILE A 147 -0.62 -11.49 -7.60
CA ILE A 147 -1.29 -11.10 -6.37
C ILE A 147 -2.41 -10.09 -6.66
N ALA A 148 -2.13 -9.06 -7.45
CA ALA A 148 -3.12 -8.05 -7.83
C ALA A 148 -4.34 -8.66 -8.55
N LYS A 149 -4.11 -9.56 -9.50
CA LYS A 149 -5.19 -10.30 -10.19
C LYS A 149 -6.02 -11.14 -9.23
N ALA A 150 -5.37 -11.87 -8.32
CA ALA A 150 -6.08 -12.66 -7.31
C ALA A 150 -6.92 -11.77 -6.38
N ASN A 151 -6.40 -10.62 -5.96
CA ASN A 151 -7.12 -9.63 -5.16
C ASN A 151 -8.34 -9.08 -5.89
N SER A 152 -8.18 -8.72 -7.17
CA SER A 152 -9.28 -8.23 -8.00
C SER A 152 -10.40 -9.27 -8.15
N GLN A 153 -10.05 -10.54 -8.38
CA GLN A 153 -11.01 -11.63 -8.44
C GLN A 153 -11.74 -11.83 -7.11
N ASN A 154 -11.01 -11.87 -5.99
CA ASN A 154 -11.59 -12.05 -4.66
C ASN A 154 -12.53 -10.91 -4.26
N LEU A 155 -12.29 -9.69 -4.75
CA LEU A 155 -13.08 -8.51 -4.44
C LEU A 155 -14.11 -8.17 -5.54
N ASN A 156 -14.26 -9.04 -6.55
CA ASN A 156 -15.21 -8.90 -7.66
C ASN A 156 -15.08 -7.54 -8.38
N THR A 157 -13.84 -7.12 -8.68
CA THR A 157 -13.56 -5.88 -9.41
C THR A 157 -13.10 -6.18 -10.85
N ASN A 158 -13.30 -5.21 -11.75
CA ASN A 158 -12.94 -5.35 -13.16
C ASN A 158 -11.75 -4.43 -13.49
N VAL A 159 -10.56 -4.82 -13.05
CA VAL A 159 -9.30 -4.12 -13.31
C VAL A 159 -8.48 -4.90 -14.33
N LYS A 160 -7.96 -4.22 -15.35
CA LYS A 160 -7.09 -4.83 -16.37
C LYS A 160 -5.63 -4.73 -15.93
N PHE A 161 -5.03 -5.86 -15.57
CA PHE A 161 -3.62 -5.94 -15.14
C PHE A 161 -2.70 -6.44 -16.26
N PHE A 162 -1.58 -5.73 -16.47
CA PHE A 162 -0.57 -6.13 -17.45
C PHE A 162 0.84 -5.69 -17.04
N LYS A 163 1.85 -6.36 -17.59
CA LYS A 163 3.25 -6.04 -17.32
C LYS A 163 3.71 -4.84 -18.11
N SER A 164 4.33 -3.86 -17.44
CA SER A 164 4.98 -2.71 -18.07
C SER A 164 6.05 -2.13 -17.15
N ASP A 165 7.17 -1.71 -17.70
CA ASP A 165 8.06 -0.77 -17.03
C ASP A 165 7.55 0.64 -17.32
N LEU A 166 6.98 1.26 -16.29
CA LEU A 166 6.28 2.54 -16.40
C LEU A 166 5.33 2.57 -17.62
N PHE A 167 5.66 3.34 -18.65
CA PHE A 167 4.82 3.59 -19.83
C PHE A 167 5.12 2.73 -21.05
N GLU A 168 6.06 1.79 -20.99
CA GLU A 168 6.52 1.04 -22.17
C GLU A 168 5.40 0.33 -22.94
N ASN A 169 4.43 -0.24 -22.22
CA ASN A 169 3.32 -0.98 -22.81
C ASN A 169 1.99 -0.22 -22.74
N ILE A 170 2.03 1.11 -22.52
CA ILE A 170 0.84 1.96 -22.46
C ILE A 170 0.53 2.50 -23.86
N GLN A 171 -0.71 2.33 -24.31
CA GLN A 171 -1.17 2.81 -25.63
C GLN A 171 -2.32 3.80 -25.54
N ASP A 172 -3.08 3.76 -24.46
CA ASP A 172 -4.29 4.55 -24.25
C ASP A 172 -4.02 5.89 -23.57
N LYS A 173 -5.04 6.73 -23.51
CA LYS A 173 -5.06 7.95 -22.72
C LYS A 173 -6.00 7.82 -21.54
N TYR A 174 -5.69 8.53 -20.46
CA TYR A 174 -6.36 8.41 -19.16
C TYR A 174 -6.79 9.77 -18.62
N ASP A 175 -7.83 9.77 -17.83
CA ASP A 175 -8.32 10.94 -17.11
C ASP A 175 -7.57 11.13 -15.79
N LEU A 176 -7.06 10.03 -15.24
CA LEU A 176 -6.19 10.01 -14.07
C LEU A 176 -5.06 8.99 -14.28
N ILE A 177 -3.84 9.41 -13.99
CA ILE A 177 -2.71 8.50 -13.76
C ILE A 177 -2.38 8.60 -12.28
N VAL A 178 -2.30 7.47 -11.59
CA VAL A 178 -2.01 7.39 -10.15
C VAL A 178 -0.82 6.46 -9.91
N SER A 179 -0.01 6.74 -8.90
CA SER A 179 1.07 5.85 -8.49
C SER A 179 1.46 6.08 -7.03
N ASN A 180 1.84 5.01 -6.36
CA ASN A 180 2.67 5.04 -5.16
C ASN A 180 4.04 4.44 -5.53
N PRO A 181 4.93 5.23 -6.14
CA PRO A 181 6.20 4.72 -6.65
C PRO A 181 7.21 4.57 -5.52
N PRO A 182 8.30 3.80 -5.73
CA PRO A 182 9.42 3.77 -4.79
C PRO A 182 10.00 5.17 -4.59
N TYR A 183 10.08 5.62 -3.33
CA TYR A 183 10.51 6.98 -2.98
C TYR A 183 11.58 7.04 -1.89
N ILE A 184 12.06 5.91 -1.39
CA ILE A 184 13.09 5.89 -0.35
C ILE A 184 14.47 5.97 -1.02
N PRO A 185 15.31 6.97 -0.68
CA PRO A 185 16.69 7.01 -1.16
C PRO A 185 17.46 5.78 -0.69
N ILE A 186 18.24 5.15 -1.57
CA ILE A 186 18.98 3.92 -1.23
C ILE A 186 19.93 4.10 -0.02
N LYS A 187 20.46 5.31 0.18
CA LYS A 187 21.29 5.66 1.34
C LYS A 187 20.54 5.59 2.69
N GLU A 188 19.22 5.55 2.67
CA GLU A 188 18.39 5.44 3.86
C GLU A 188 18.06 4.00 4.24
N MET A 189 18.51 3.02 3.44
CA MET A 189 18.29 1.59 3.69
C MET A 189 18.67 1.18 5.11
N GLU A 190 19.81 1.67 5.62
CA GLU A 190 20.28 1.31 6.97
C GLU A 190 19.44 1.89 8.11
N LYS A 191 18.60 2.89 7.83
CA LYS A 191 17.71 3.51 8.82
C LYS A 191 16.34 2.81 8.89
N LEU A 192 16.03 1.95 7.92
CA LEU A 192 14.76 1.24 7.92
C LEU A 192 14.70 0.18 9.01
N GLN A 193 13.50 -0.08 9.49
CA GLN A 193 13.23 -1.22 10.34
C GLN A 193 13.71 -2.49 9.65
N LYS A 194 14.32 -3.39 10.43
CA LYS A 194 14.93 -4.62 9.92
C LYS A 194 13.94 -5.46 9.09
N GLU A 195 12.71 -5.54 9.55
CA GLU A 195 11.64 -6.29 8.86
C GLU A 195 11.27 -5.71 7.49
N VAL A 196 11.28 -4.39 7.33
CA VAL A 196 11.07 -3.75 6.01
C VAL A 196 12.25 -4.06 5.09
N LYS A 197 13.47 -3.89 5.61
CA LYS A 197 14.70 -4.12 4.86
C LYS A 197 14.88 -5.56 4.41
N ASP A 198 14.57 -6.53 5.29
CA ASP A 198 14.87 -7.96 5.07
C ASP A 198 13.74 -8.70 4.33
N PHE A 199 12.50 -8.24 4.40
CA PHE A 199 11.33 -8.98 3.95
C PHE A 199 10.48 -8.30 2.87
N GLU A 200 10.60 -6.98 2.68
CA GLU A 200 9.85 -6.31 1.61
C GLU A 200 10.71 -6.16 0.34
N PRO A 201 10.10 -6.17 -0.86
CA PRO A 201 10.88 -6.15 -2.10
C PRO A 201 11.56 -4.79 -2.29
N HIS A 202 12.88 -4.77 -2.36
CA HIS A 202 13.68 -3.55 -2.50
C HIS A 202 13.26 -2.70 -3.71
N GLN A 203 12.82 -3.35 -4.79
CA GLN A 203 12.33 -2.69 -5.99
C GLN A 203 11.06 -1.85 -5.73
N ALA A 204 10.28 -2.20 -4.72
CA ALA A 204 9.08 -1.45 -4.35
C ALA A 204 9.36 -0.33 -3.32
N LEU A 205 10.56 -0.27 -2.75
CA LEU A 205 10.92 0.67 -1.70
C LEU A 205 11.85 1.78 -2.18
N PHE A 206 12.91 1.42 -2.93
CA PHE A 206 14.03 2.31 -3.17
C PHE A 206 13.98 2.99 -4.54
N ALA A 207 14.14 4.31 -4.52
CA ALA A 207 14.49 5.10 -5.70
C ALA A 207 16.01 5.06 -5.95
N ASN A 208 16.41 5.29 -7.20
CA ASN A 208 17.82 5.19 -7.62
C ASN A 208 18.63 6.47 -7.39
N ASP A 209 18.02 7.50 -6.83
CA ASP A 209 18.65 8.79 -6.60
C ASP A 209 18.76 9.15 -5.12
N GLU A 210 19.48 10.21 -4.81
CA GLU A 210 19.76 10.64 -3.44
C GLU A 210 18.56 11.29 -2.73
N GLN A 211 17.58 11.76 -3.49
CA GLN A 211 16.42 12.49 -2.98
C GLN A 211 15.14 11.65 -2.98
N GLY A 212 15.19 10.46 -3.59
CA GLY A 212 14.02 9.58 -3.69
C GLY A 212 12.98 10.04 -4.71
N ILE A 213 13.36 10.83 -5.72
CA ILE A 213 12.42 11.44 -6.67
C ILE A 213 12.54 10.93 -8.11
N ASP A 214 13.41 9.97 -8.38
CA ASP A 214 13.69 9.46 -9.74
C ASP A 214 12.43 8.93 -10.43
N PHE A 215 11.61 8.17 -9.74
CA PHE A 215 10.37 7.65 -10.31
C PHE A 215 9.33 8.75 -10.58
N TYR A 216 9.17 9.71 -9.68
CA TYR A 216 8.29 10.88 -9.93
C TYR A 216 8.73 11.61 -11.18
N LYS A 217 10.04 11.89 -11.32
CA LYS A 217 10.60 12.55 -12.50
C LYS A 217 10.28 11.78 -13.78
N LYS A 218 10.54 10.47 -13.82
CA LYS A 218 10.26 9.62 -14.98
C LYS A 218 8.76 9.59 -15.32
N ILE A 219 7.90 9.46 -14.31
CA ILE A 219 6.46 9.41 -14.54
C ILE A 219 5.95 10.77 -15.03
N ILE A 220 6.31 11.87 -14.38
CA ILE A 220 5.85 13.22 -14.74
C ILE A 220 6.26 13.58 -16.17
N GLN A 221 7.53 13.35 -16.54
CA GLN A 221 8.06 13.69 -17.88
C GLN A 221 7.35 12.95 -19.01
N ASN A 222 6.88 11.71 -18.77
CA ASN A 222 6.23 10.89 -19.78
C ASN A 222 4.70 10.93 -19.76
N SER A 223 4.10 11.23 -18.62
CA SER A 223 2.65 11.11 -18.39
C SER A 223 1.79 11.98 -19.30
N ARG A 224 2.28 13.16 -19.70
CA ARG A 224 1.49 14.09 -20.55
C ARG A 224 1.03 13.48 -21.87
N LYS A 225 1.77 12.54 -22.43
CA LYS A 225 1.41 11.84 -23.69
C LYS A 225 0.19 10.96 -23.49
N PHE A 226 0.03 10.43 -22.26
CA PHE A 226 -0.98 9.46 -21.87
C PHE A 226 -2.13 10.06 -21.05
N LEU A 227 -2.09 11.37 -20.75
CA LEU A 227 -3.21 12.06 -20.12
C LEU A 227 -4.11 12.71 -21.17
N ASN A 228 -5.42 12.59 -20.95
CA ASN A 228 -6.43 13.39 -21.63
C ASN A 228 -6.24 14.89 -21.29
N LYS A 229 -6.88 15.78 -22.06
CA LYS A 229 -6.98 17.19 -21.70
C LYS A 229 -7.70 17.31 -20.35
N SER A 230 -7.18 18.15 -19.48
CA SER A 230 -7.66 18.30 -18.09
C SER A 230 -7.52 17.05 -17.20
N GLY A 231 -6.80 16.02 -17.65
CA GLY A 231 -6.51 14.83 -16.84
C GLY A 231 -5.54 15.14 -15.69
N PHE A 232 -5.58 14.28 -14.69
CA PHE A 232 -4.81 14.45 -13.45
C PHE A 232 -3.68 13.43 -13.35
N LEU A 233 -2.61 13.84 -12.66
CA LEU A 233 -1.55 12.97 -12.17
C LEU A 233 -1.53 13.06 -10.65
N ALA A 234 -1.54 11.92 -9.96
CA ALA A 234 -1.59 11.83 -8.50
C ALA A 234 -0.53 10.87 -7.97
N PHE A 235 0.16 11.29 -6.89
CA PHE A 235 1.17 10.47 -6.23
C PHE A 235 0.96 10.39 -4.73
N GLU A 236 1.27 9.23 -4.14
CA GLU A 236 1.76 9.18 -2.77
C GLU A 236 3.20 9.67 -2.75
N ILE A 237 3.58 10.44 -1.73
CA ILE A 237 4.91 11.03 -1.60
C ILE A 237 5.53 10.71 -0.23
N GLY A 238 6.85 10.60 -0.22
CA GLY A 238 7.62 10.49 1.00
C GLY A 238 7.66 11.80 1.80
N ILE A 239 8.04 11.71 3.07
CA ILE A 239 8.17 12.87 3.96
C ILE A 239 9.19 13.85 3.36
N ASN A 240 8.85 15.14 3.35
CA ASN A 240 9.67 16.26 2.84
C ASN A 240 9.94 16.22 1.32
N GLN A 241 9.17 15.46 0.53
CA GLN A 241 9.34 15.41 -0.92
C GLN A 241 8.38 16.33 -1.69
N SER A 242 7.39 16.91 -1.03
CA SER A 242 6.32 17.69 -1.67
C SER A 242 6.83 18.84 -2.54
N ILE A 243 7.76 19.64 -2.04
CA ILE A 243 8.33 20.79 -2.77
C ILE A 243 9.07 20.31 -4.02
N LEU A 244 9.87 19.25 -3.91
CA LEU A 244 10.63 18.71 -5.04
C LEU A 244 9.71 18.17 -6.14
N VAL A 245 8.62 17.48 -5.73
CA VAL A 245 7.65 16.94 -6.69
C VAL A 245 6.78 18.06 -7.29
N GLU A 246 6.42 19.08 -6.53
CA GLU A 246 5.74 20.28 -7.03
C GLU A 246 6.57 20.99 -8.11
N ASP A 247 7.86 21.21 -7.86
CA ASP A 247 8.78 21.80 -8.85
C ASP A 247 8.88 20.96 -10.13
N LEU A 248 8.87 19.63 -9.99
CA LEU A 248 8.81 18.72 -11.15
C LEU A 248 7.50 18.87 -11.92
N PHE A 249 6.37 19.02 -11.27
CA PHE A 249 5.10 19.28 -11.94
C PHE A 249 5.10 20.58 -12.70
N LEU A 250 5.49 21.68 -12.06
CA LEU A 250 5.49 23.02 -12.65
C LEU A 250 6.45 23.10 -13.85
N SER A 251 7.66 22.54 -13.72
CA SER A 251 8.65 22.51 -14.81
C SER A 251 8.25 21.65 -16.01
N ASN A 252 7.29 20.74 -15.83
CA ASN A 252 6.70 19.93 -16.90
C ASN A 252 5.31 20.41 -17.35
N ASN A 253 4.99 21.69 -17.09
CA ASN A 253 3.76 22.35 -17.52
C ASN A 253 2.47 21.68 -16.99
N PHE A 254 2.50 21.13 -15.78
CA PHE A 254 1.32 20.82 -15.01
C PHE A 254 0.87 22.04 -14.22
N GLN A 255 -0.41 22.12 -13.91
CA GLN A 255 -1.01 23.22 -13.16
C GLN A 255 -1.93 22.69 -12.06
N ASN A 256 -2.53 23.57 -11.29
CA ASN A 256 -3.46 23.20 -10.22
C ASN A 256 -2.87 22.15 -9.26
N VAL A 257 -1.57 22.35 -8.91
CA VAL A 257 -0.89 21.46 -7.95
C VAL A 257 -1.57 21.60 -6.58
N LYS A 258 -1.89 20.47 -5.96
CA LYS A 258 -2.48 20.40 -4.62
C LYS A 258 -1.77 19.34 -3.80
N ILE A 259 -1.45 19.70 -2.55
CA ILE A 259 -0.82 18.80 -1.58
C ILE A 259 -1.84 18.49 -0.48
N TYR A 260 -1.92 17.23 -0.10
CA TYR A 260 -2.83 16.74 0.93
C TYR A 260 -2.05 16.10 2.07
N LYS A 261 -2.52 16.35 3.30
CA LYS A 261 -1.90 15.88 4.53
C LYS A 261 -2.71 14.76 5.15
N ASP A 262 -2.01 13.83 5.78
CA ASP A 262 -2.63 12.80 6.62
C ASP A 262 -3.14 13.36 7.96
N LEU A 263 -3.70 12.49 8.79
CA LEU A 263 -4.24 12.85 10.11
C LEU A 263 -3.16 13.35 11.09
N ASN A 264 -1.88 13.05 10.82
CA ASN A 264 -0.74 13.53 11.59
C ASN A 264 -0.16 14.85 11.02
N ASN A 265 -0.89 15.49 10.09
CA ASN A 265 -0.49 16.72 9.41
C ASN A 265 0.80 16.58 8.57
N ILE A 266 1.13 15.34 8.13
CA ILE A 266 2.26 15.02 7.24
C ILE A 266 1.77 15.01 5.79
N GLU A 267 2.50 15.67 4.89
CA GLU A 267 2.22 15.70 3.45
C GLU A 267 2.46 14.31 2.85
N ARG A 268 1.39 13.72 2.29
CA ARG A 268 1.40 12.35 1.80
C ARG A 268 0.93 12.19 0.37
N VAL A 269 0.14 13.12 -0.13
CA VAL A 269 -0.41 13.02 -1.48
C VAL A 269 -0.23 14.36 -2.20
N ILE A 270 0.15 14.28 -3.46
CA ILE A 270 0.24 15.43 -4.34
C ILE A 270 -0.49 15.12 -5.65
N THR A 271 -1.25 16.08 -6.15
CA THR A 271 -1.96 15.98 -7.43
C THR A 271 -1.65 17.18 -8.29
N ALA A 272 -1.66 17.00 -9.61
CA ALA A 272 -1.53 18.07 -10.57
C ALA A 272 -2.38 17.79 -11.81
N GLN A 273 -2.73 18.83 -12.55
CA GLN A 273 -3.60 18.74 -13.72
C GLN A 273 -2.85 19.12 -15.00
N LYS A 274 -3.05 18.34 -16.04
CA LYS A 274 -2.65 18.67 -17.41
C LYS A 274 -3.71 19.60 -18.03
N LEU A 275 -3.35 20.79 -18.43
CA LEU A 275 -4.20 21.68 -19.20
C LEU A 275 -4.13 21.41 -20.71
#